data_484cfa35617b378d09ff0e2891d3f384
#
_entry.id   484cfa35617b378d09ff0e2891d3f384
#
_cell.length_a   1.000
_cell.length_b   1.000
_cell.length_c   1.000
_cell.angle_alpha   90.00
_cell.angle_beta   90.00
_cell.angle_gamma   90.00
#
_symmetry.space_group_name_H-M   'P 1'
#
loop_
_entity.id
_entity.type
_entity.pdbx_description
1 polymer ?
#
loop_
_entity_poly.entity_id
_entity_poly.type
_entity_poly.pdbx_seq_one_letter_code
_entity_poly.pdbx_strand_id
1 'polypeptide(L)'
;DFVNYELKEFDFKAFEKFCKSIGLLLDIKESGKVYPLSNEAKSVTNLLELALQELDVRDFLETFINDIEKEGEKFIIRTNEKEFKDYDKVLISNGLGAAPQLNASEIGLDFASKFGHSYNPTYPSLVGLKTENTYNGKLQGVKKECNVSLFVNGNLEQEIFGDVLFTSYGVSGFAILDISQLAVLNLTSYQDVKIGINFFPKINRNDLADQIQALFKTVPNQKAVDILTGIISNKIAPVLLDICKIDQNTKASEINAKQIKAISYQL
;
A
#
# COMPACT_ATOMS: atom_id res chain seq x y z
N ASP A 1 3.27 22.12 -8.50
CA ASP A 1 3.72 23.50 -8.58
C ASP A 1 4.07 24.11 -7.23
N PHE A 2 3.37 23.77 -6.14
CA PHE A 2 3.65 24.25 -4.77
C PHE A 2 5.08 23.90 -4.31
N VAL A 3 5.55 22.68 -4.59
CA VAL A 3 6.88 22.18 -4.18
C VAL A 3 7.98 22.37 -5.24
N ASN A 4 7.68 23.03 -6.36
CA ASN A 4 8.66 23.13 -7.45
C ASN A 4 9.92 23.92 -7.09
N TYR A 5 9.79 24.91 -6.21
CA TYR A 5 10.93 25.69 -5.76
C TYR A 5 11.87 24.82 -4.93
N GLU A 6 11.33 24.13 -3.92
CA GLU A 6 12.07 23.26 -3.02
C GLU A 6 12.74 22.09 -3.77
N LEU A 7 12.04 21.50 -4.72
CA LEU A 7 12.59 20.42 -5.56
C LEU A 7 13.68 20.88 -6.53
N LYS A 8 13.74 22.19 -6.88
CA LYS A 8 14.86 22.74 -7.64
C LYS A 8 16.07 23.03 -6.78
N GLU A 9 15.85 23.52 -5.55
CA GLU A 9 16.93 23.81 -4.60
C GLU A 9 17.52 22.54 -3.99
N PHE A 10 16.68 21.52 -3.77
CA PHE A 10 17.08 20.23 -3.23
C PHE A 10 16.50 19.09 -4.09
N ASP A 11 17.13 18.88 -5.24
CA ASP A 11 16.78 17.82 -6.19
C ASP A 11 17.37 16.46 -5.78
N PHE A 12 17.11 15.43 -6.59
CA PHE A 12 17.65 14.10 -6.33
C PHE A 12 19.19 14.06 -6.27
N LYS A 13 19.90 14.90 -7.04
CA LYS A 13 21.36 14.96 -6.99
C LYS A 13 21.85 15.54 -5.68
N ALA A 14 21.17 16.58 -5.18
CA ALA A 14 21.46 17.15 -3.87
C ALA A 14 21.20 16.13 -2.75
N PHE A 15 20.09 15.39 -2.85
CA PHE A 15 19.77 14.29 -1.92
C PHE A 15 20.83 13.17 -1.98
N GLU A 16 21.24 12.72 -3.16
CA GLU A 16 22.32 11.71 -3.31
C GLU A 16 23.64 12.18 -2.71
N LYS A 17 23.99 13.46 -2.93
CA LYS A 17 25.18 14.06 -2.32
C LYS A 17 25.09 14.09 -0.79
N PHE A 18 23.91 14.45 -0.25
CA PHE A 18 23.67 14.40 1.18
C PHE A 18 23.82 12.97 1.72
N CYS A 19 23.20 11.97 1.07
CA CYS A 19 23.36 10.57 1.47
C CYS A 19 24.82 10.14 1.51
N LYS A 20 25.59 10.47 0.49
CA LYS A 20 27.04 10.19 0.45
C LYS A 20 27.81 10.88 1.56
N SER A 21 27.41 12.10 1.94
CA SER A 21 28.10 12.84 3.02
C SER A 21 27.95 12.20 4.41
N ILE A 22 26.91 11.41 4.61
CA ILE A 22 26.68 10.63 5.84
C ILE A 22 27.08 9.15 5.69
N GLY A 23 27.77 8.78 4.60
CA GLY A 23 28.23 7.40 4.35
C GLY A 23 27.18 6.47 3.74
N LEU A 24 26.03 6.97 3.28
CA LEU A 24 24.95 6.18 2.68
C LEU A 24 25.10 6.14 1.16
N LEU A 25 25.24 4.94 0.59
CA LEU A 25 25.17 4.70 -0.84
C LEU A 25 23.77 4.22 -1.24
N LEU A 26 23.33 4.68 -2.40
CA LEU A 26 22.00 4.39 -2.93
C LEU A 26 22.05 3.42 -4.11
N ASP A 27 21.06 2.56 -4.21
CA ASP A 27 20.78 1.67 -5.34
C ASP A 27 19.49 2.16 -6.05
N ILE A 28 19.63 2.59 -7.31
CA ILE A 28 18.53 3.12 -8.12
C ILE A 28 18.04 2.01 -9.05
N LYS A 29 16.83 1.52 -8.83
CA LYS A 29 16.23 0.48 -9.65
C LYS A 29 15.72 1.03 -10.98
N GLU A 30 15.61 0.18 -12.00
CA GLU A 30 15.05 0.55 -13.31
C GLU A 30 13.64 1.16 -13.22
N SER A 31 12.87 0.77 -12.20
CA SER A 31 11.55 1.35 -11.89
C SER A 31 11.59 2.77 -11.32
N GLY A 32 12.77 3.36 -11.13
CA GLY A 32 12.96 4.65 -10.47
C GLY A 32 12.91 4.62 -8.95
N LYS A 33 12.65 3.45 -8.34
CA LYS A 33 12.68 3.30 -6.87
C LYS A 33 14.11 3.32 -6.38
N VAL A 34 14.33 3.98 -5.24
CA VAL A 34 15.64 4.16 -4.62
C VAL A 34 15.68 3.45 -3.27
N TYR A 35 16.73 2.68 -3.05
CA TYR A 35 16.97 1.94 -1.83
C TYR A 35 18.41 2.20 -1.32
N PRO A 36 18.71 1.99 -0.01
CA PRO A 36 20.10 1.91 0.41
C PRO A 36 20.77 0.71 -0.29
N LEU A 37 22.04 0.85 -0.66
CA LEU A 37 22.79 -0.22 -1.35
C LEU A 37 22.86 -1.50 -0.52
N SER A 38 22.82 -1.40 0.82
CA SER A 38 22.72 -2.53 1.74
C SER A 38 21.39 -3.27 1.67
N ASN A 39 20.35 -2.68 1.05
CA ASN A 39 18.96 -3.15 1.04
C ASN A 39 18.35 -3.30 2.44
N GLU A 40 18.87 -2.61 3.44
CA GLU A 40 18.42 -2.62 4.83
C GLU A 40 18.01 -1.22 5.28
N ALA A 41 16.73 -1.04 5.68
CA ALA A 41 16.24 0.23 6.20
C ALA A 41 17.03 0.71 7.44
N LYS A 42 17.51 -0.24 8.27
CA LYS A 42 18.28 0.08 9.47
C LYS A 42 19.61 0.78 9.18
N SER A 43 20.23 0.54 8.02
CA SER A 43 21.42 1.27 7.61
C SER A 43 21.19 2.76 7.50
N VAL A 44 20.00 3.18 7.05
CA VAL A 44 19.64 4.60 6.93
C VAL A 44 19.51 5.25 8.30
N THR A 45 18.78 4.62 9.22
CA THR A 45 18.61 5.15 10.59
C THR A 45 19.93 5.24 11.34
N ASN A 46 20.74 4.18 11.29
CA ASN A 46 22.04 4.16 11.97
C ASN A 46 22.97 5.28 11.48
N LEU A 47 23.05 5.51 10.16
CA LEU A 47 23.93 6.55 9.59
C LEU A 47 23.42 7.96 9.91
N LEU A 48 22.10 8.17 9.95
CA LEU A 48 21.54 9.43 10.40
C LEU A 48 21.81 9.68 11.88
N GLU A 49 21.67 8.68 12.74
CA GLU A 49 22.01 8.78 14.16
C GLU A 49 23.49 9.13 14.38
N LEU A 50 24.40 8.47 13.65
CA LEU A 50 25.83 8.79 13.70
C LEU A 50 26.11 10.24 13.26
N ALA A 51 25.48 10.70 12.19
CA ALA A 51 25.62 12.08 11.71
C ALA A 51 25.11 13.10 12.74
N LEU A 52 24.02 12.83 13.44
CA LEU A 52 23.53 13.67 14.53
C LEU A 52 24.53 13.73 15.69
N GLN A 53 25.14 12.60 16.06
CA GLN A 53 26.15 12.53 17.10
C GLN A 53 27.42 13.32 16.72
N GLU A 54 27.90 13.21 15.47
CA GLU A 54 29.04 13.95 14.97
C GLU A 54 28.81 15.49 14.98
N LEU A 55 27.56 15.90 14.79
CA LEU A 55 27.15 17.31 14.82
C LEU A 55 26.81 17.81 16.24
N ASP A 56 27.00 16.99 17.28
CA ASP A 56 26.66 17.29 18.67
C ASP A 56 25.18 17.76 18.84
N VAL A 57 24.27 17.16 18.04
CA VAL A 57 22.83 17.41 18.17
C VAL A 57 22.31 16.68 19.39
N ARG A 58 21.60 17.40 20.27
CA ARG A 58 21.02 16.82 21.48
C ARG A 58 19.70 16.15 21.18
N ASP A 59 19.58 14.88 21.46
CA ASP A 59 18.33 14.13 21.39
C ASP A 59 17.66 14.06 22.75
N PHE A 60 16.33 14.06 22.76
CA PHE A 60 15.49 13.85 23.94
C PHE A 60 14.48 12.75 23.63
N LEU A 61 14.93 11.49 23.75
CA LEU A 61 14.10 10.32 23.52
C LEU A 61 13.03 10.17 24.61
N GLU A 62 11.97 9.42 24.32
CA GLU A 62 10.85 9.17 25.25
C GLU A 62 10.23 10.45 25.84
N THR A 63 10.33 11.57 25.10
CA THR A 63 9.90 12.88 25.55
C THR A 63 8.63 13.29 24.77
N PHE A 64 7.50 13.31 25.48
CA PHE A 64 6.22 13.74 24.90
C PHE A 64 6.07 15.26 25.05
N ILE A 65 5.86 15.93 23.93
CA ILE A 65 5.58 17.36 23.88
C ILE A 65 4.09 17.57 24.11
N ASN A 66 3.74 18.30 25.14
CA ASN A 66 2.36 18.62 25.49
C ASN A 66 1.93 19.94 24.89
N ASP A 67 2.85 20.89 24.76
CA ASP A 67 2.54 22.21 24.26
C ASP A 67 3.75 22.92 23.66
N ILE A 68 3.47 23.84 22.74
CA ILE A 68 4.43 24.80 22.19
C ILE A 68 3.82 26.18 22.31
N GLU A 69 4.54 27.12 22.94
CA GLU A 69 4.15 28.50 23.10
C GLU A 69 5.20 29.44 22.56
N LYS A 70 4.82 30.69 22.29
CA LYS A 70 5.74 31.78 21.92
C LYS A 70 5.64 32.90 22.94
N GLU A 71 6.76 33.22 23.55
CA GLU A 71 6.92 34.40 24.44
C GLU A 71 7.86 35.41 23.77
N GLY A 72 7.32 36.55 23.34
CA GLY A 72 8.09 37.53 22.57
C GLY A 72 8.57 36.90 21.26
N GLU A 73 9.90 36.84 21.06
CA GLU A 73 10.50 36.24 19.85
C GLU A 73 11.01 34.80 20.07
N LYS A 74 10.82 34.24 21.26
CA LYS A 74 11.32 32.92 21.63
C LYS A 74 10.21 31.90 21.78
N PHE A 75 10.53 30.63 21.54
CA PHE A 75 9.64 29.51 21.74
C PHE A 75 9.95 28.78 23.04
N ILE A 76 8.88 28.28 23.65
CA ILE A 76 8.90 27.41 24.83
C ILE A 76 8.22 26.11 24.44
N ILE A 77 8.90 25.00 24.67
CA ILE A 77 8.37 23.65 24.46
C ILE A 77 8.13 23.00 25.80
N ARG A 78 6.88 22.59 26.07
CA ARG A 78 6.46 21.99 27.34
C ARG A 78 6.33 20.48 27.18
N THR A 79 6.87 19.76 28.13
CA THR A 79 6.73 18.30 28.24
C THR A 79 6.13 17.95 29.60
N ASN A 80 5.86 16.67 29.85
CA ASN A 80 5.40 16.21 31.16
C ASN A 80 6.40 16.46 32.29
N GLU A 81 7.69 16.52 31.98
CA GLU A 81 8.76 16.57 32.99
C GLU A 81 9.43 17.94 33.11
N LYS A 82 9.55 18.67 32.02
CA LYS A 82 10.32 19.90 31.96
C LYS A 82 9.88 20.83 30.83
N GLU A 83 10.38 22.06 30.92
CA GLU A 83 10.26 23.06 29.87
C GLU A 83 11.61 23.29 29.20
N PHE A 84 11.57 23.38 27.86
CA PHE A 84 12.69 23.84 27.07
C PHE A 84 12.41 25.26 26.59
N LYS A 85 13.30 26.21 26.89
CA LYS A 85 13.09 27.64 26.63
C LYS A 85 14.15 28.21 25.70
N ASP A 86 13.89 29.43 25.26
CA ASP A 86 14.84 30.28 24.51
C ASP A 86 15.18 29.81 23.12
N TYR A 87 14.30 29.02 22.49
CA TYR A 87 14.48 28.63 21.09
C TYR A 87 14.05 29.71 20.12
N ASP A 88 14.88 29.99 19.12
CA ASP A 88 14.56 30.96 18.06
C ASP A 88 13.56 30.41 17.05
N LYS A 89 13.60 29.11 16.79
CA LYS A 89 12.75 28.42 15.79
C LYS A 89 12.35 27.04 16.28
N VAL A 90 11.18 26.58 15.85
CA VAL A 90 10.69 25.22 16.06
C VAL A 90 10.29 24.64 14.72
N LEU A 91 10.78 23.45 14.42
CA LEU A 91 10.38 22.66 13.26
C LEU A 91 9.51 21.49 13.76
N ILE A 92 8.25 21.46 13.32
CA ILE A 92 7.31 20.37 13.62
C ILE A 92 7.42 19.34 12.48
N SER A 93 7.94 18.15 12.78
CA SER A 93 8.16 17.08 11.80
C SER A 93 7.81 15.69 12.34
N ASN A 94 6.86 15.62 13.27
CA ASN A 94 6.42 14.40 13.95
C ASN A 94 5.61 13.46 13.04
N GLY A 95 5.33 13.84 11.78
CA GLY A 95 4.50 13.09 10.86
C GLY A 95 3.02 13.16 11.21
N LEU A 96 2.26 12.20 10.71
CA LEU A 96 0.83 12.02 10.93
C LEU A 96 0.56 10.62 11.50
N GLY A 97 -0.71 10.23 11.63
CA GLY A 97 -1.13 8.95 12.21
C GLY A 97 -0.80 7.68 11.38
N ALA A 98 0.19 7.73 10.47
CA ALA A 98 0.47 6.64 9.54
C ALA A 98 1.03 5.36 10.18
N ALA A 99 1.66 5.47 11.34
CA ALA A 99 2.28 4.34 12.05
C ALA A 99 1.93 4.38 13.56
N PRO A 100 0.68 4.08 13.94
CA PRO A 100 0.24 4.20 15.34
C PRO A 100 1.03 3.30 16.30
N GLN A 101 1.57 2.19 15.82
CA GLN A 101 2.47 1.32 16.60
C GLN A 101 3.82 1.97 16.97
N LEU A 102 4.18 3.09 16.34
CA LEU A 102 5.35 3.91 16.62
C LEU A 102 4.96 5.23 17.31
N ASN A 103 3.81 5.28 17.97
CA ASN A 103 3.24 6.48 18.60
C ASN A 103 3.02 7.65 17.63
N ALA A 104 2.84 7.38 16.34
CA ALA A 104 2.51 8.40 15.37
C ALA A 104 1.15 9.03 15.69
N SER A 105 1.07 10.36 15.67
CA SER A 105 -0.13 11.13 16.01
C SER A 105 -0.22 12.43 15.20
N GLU A 106 -1.38 13.02 15.19
CA GLU A 106 -1.65 14.29 14.49
C GLU A 106 -1.43 15.53 15.38
N ILE A 107 -0.83 15.36 16.57
CA ILE A 107 -0.62 16.46 17.55
C ILE A 107 0.17 17.64 16.95
N GLY A 108 1.03 17.38 15.96
CA GLY A 108 1.75 18.43 15.25
C GLY A 108 0.84 19.38 14.48
N LEU A 109 -0.32 18.90 13.99
CA LEU A 109 -1.34 19.75 13.37
C LEU A 109 -2.01 20.66 14.38
N ASP A 110 -2.26 20.15 15.60
CA ASP A 110 -2.83 20.94 16.69
C ASP A 110 -1.87 22.07 17.11
N PHE A 111 -0.56 21.75 17.22
CA PHE A 111 0.46 22.78 17.50
C PHE A 111 0.53 23.81 16.38
N ALA A 112 0.53 23.41 15.12
CA ALA A 112 0.54 24.34 13.99
C ALA A 112 -0.71 25.24 14.00
N SER A 113 -1.89 24.70 14.32
CA SER A 113 -3.15 25.45 14.42
C SER A 113 -3.11 26.55 15.47
N LYS A 114 -2.41 26.33 16.61
CA LYS A 114 -2.23 27.38 17.64
C LYS A 114 -1.47 28.60 17.11
N PHE A 115 -0.63 28.42 16.10
CA PHE A 115 0.09 29.51 15.43
C PHE A 115 -0.63 30.06 14.19
N GLY A 116 -1.91 29.73 14.01
CA GLY A 116 -2.76 30.26 12.95
C GLY A 116 -2.64 29.53 11.61
N HIS A 117 -1.96 28.38 11.56
CA HIS A 117 -1.95 27.55 10.36
C HIS A 117 -3.28 26.78 10.21
N SER A 118 -3.73 26.63 8.98
CA SER A 118 -4.83 25.76 8.61
C SER A 118 -4.30 24.54 7.87
N TYR A 119 -5.02 23.43 7.95
CA TYR A 119 -4.71 22.22 7.20
C TYR A 119 -5.97 21.59 6.61
N ASN A 120 -5.81 20.88 5.52
CA ASN A 120 -6.87 20.05 4.97
C ASN A 120 -6.93 18.71 5.73
N PRO A 121 -8.12 18.08 5.82
CA PRO A 121 -8.22 16.73 6.37
C PRO A 121 -7.24 15.76 5.70
N THR A 122 -6.62 14.94 6.51
CA THR A 122 -5.66 13.94 6.04
C THR A 122 -6.35 12.60 5.79
N TYR A 123 -5.93 11.89 4.76
CA TYR A 123 -6.46 10.58 4.40
C TYR A 123 -5.32 9.61 4.09
N PRO A 124 -5.49 8.30 4.40
CA PRO A 124 -4.56 7.28 3.95
C PRO A 124 -4.42 7.29 2.42
N SER A 125 -3.19 7.26 1.91
CA SER A 125 -2.92 7.30 0.47
C SER A 125 -2.09 6.14 -0.05
N LEU A 126 -1.60 5.25 0.83
CA LEU A 126 -0.80 4.08 0.47
C LEU A 126 -1.10 2.95 1.46
N VAL A 127 -2.27 2.35 1.35
CA VAL A 127 -2.79 1.37 2.33
C VAL A 127 -3.42 0.16 1.65
N GLY A 128 -3.43 -0.97 2.37
CA GLY A 128 -4.27 -2.10 2.00
C GLY A 128 -5.75 -1.77 2.14
N LEU A 129 -6.59 -2.38 1.34
CA LEU A 129 -8.02 -2.15 1.34
C LEU A 129 -8.76 -3.33 1.99
N LYS A 130 -9.64 -3.01 2.93
CA LYS A 130 -10.59 -3.99 3.48
C LYS A 130 -11.67 -4.25 2.44
N THR A 131 -12.04 -5.52 2.27
CA THR A 131 -13.12 -5.91 1.36
C THR A 131 -14.23 -6.65 2.10
N GLU A 132 -15.46 -6.50 1.66
CA GLU A 132 -16.63 -7.23 2.18
C GLU A 132 -16.66 -8.70 1.75
N ASN A 133 -15.61 -9.17 1.07
CA ASN A 133 -15.53 -10.51 0.53
C ASN A 133 -15.40 -11.55 1.65
N THR A 134 -16.28 -12.55 1.64
CA THR A 134 -16.29 -13.68 2.60
C THR A 134 -15.13 -14.66 2.41
N TYR A 135 -14.38 -14.56 1.30
CA TYR A 135 -13.28 -15.47 0.97
C TYR A 135 -11.90 -15.00 1.44
N ASN A 136 -11.78 -13.83 2.07
CA ASN A 136 -10.50 -13.26 2.49
C ASN A 136 -9.62 -14.24 3.27
N GLY A 137 -10.20 -14.92 4.26
CA GLY A 137 -9.47 -15.92 5.05
C GLY A 137 -8.95 -17.10 4.23
N LYS A 138 -9.72 -17.57 3.23
CA LYS A 138 -9.34 -18.68 2.34
C LYS A 138 -8.22 -18.28 1.39
N LEU A 139 -8.19 -17.01 0.96
CA LEU A 139 -7.22 -16.48 0.00
C LEU A 139 -5.96 -15.92 0.65
N GLN A 140 -5.93 -15.78 1.96
CA GLN A 140 -4.80 -15.17 2.69
C GLN A 140 -3.45 -15.75 2.29
N GLY A 141 -2.49 -14.86 1.96
CA GLY A 141 -1.13 -15.19 1.56
C GLY A 141 -0.98 -15.51 0.07
N VAL A 142 -2.05 -15.50 -0.72
CA VAL A 142 -1.93 -15.58 -2.19
C VAL A 142 -1.36 -14.28 -2.70
N LYS A 143 -0.29 -14.36 -3.48
CA LYS A 143 0.34 -13.25 -4.18
C LYS A 143 0.40 -13.54 -5.67
N LYS A 144 -0.02 -12.57 -6.50
CA LYS A 144 0.04 -12.69 -7.96
C LYS A 144 0.05 -11.31 -8.61
N GLU A 145 0.78 -11.19 -9.72
CA GLU A 145 0.64 -10.03 -10.62
C GLU A 145 -0.68 -10.12 -11.36
N CYS A 146 -1.47 -9.06 -11.26
CA CYS A 146 -2.82 -8.96 -11.79
C CYS A 146 -3.04 -7.56 -12.38
N ASN A 147 -4.05 -7.44 -13.23
CA ASN A 147 -4.61 -6.13 -13.54
C ASN A 147 -5.69 -5.80 -12.52
N VAL A 148 -5.58 -4.65 -11.90
CA VAL A 148 -6.51 -4.17 -10.86
C VAL A 148 -7.26 -2.98 -11.41
N SER A 149 -8.59 -3.06 -11.44
CA SER A 149 -9.49 -2.01 -11.90
C SER A 149 -10.26 -1.45 -10.71
N LEU A 150 -10.24 -0.12 -10.53
CA LEU A 150 -11.04 0.59 -9.55
C LEU A 150 -12.30 1.14 -10.21
N PHE A 151 -13.45 0.79 -9.66
CA PHE A 151 -14.74 1.29 -10.09
C PHE A 151 -15.34 2.17 -9.00
N VAL A 152 -15.88 3.32 -9.40
CA VAL A 152 -16.63 4.23 -8.54
C VAL A 152 -18.01 4.44 -9.13
N ASN A 153 -19.04 4.12 -8.39
CA ASN A 153 -20.45 4.13 -8.85
C ASN A 153 -20.65 3.37 -10.17
N GLY A 154 -19.91 2.27 -10.36
CA GLY A 154 -19.97 1.44 -11.55
C GLY A 154 -19.11 1.92 -12.74
N ASN A 155 -18.49 3.09 -12.67
CA ASN A 155 -17.60 3.60 -13.70
C ASN A 155 -16.15 3.21 -13.40
N LEU A 156 -15.41 2.83 -14.43
CA LEU A 156 -13.98 2.56 -14.34
C LEU A 156 -13.23 3.89 -14.19
N GLU A 157 -12.54 4.07 -13.06
CA GLU A 157 -11.76 5.27 -12.76
C GLU A 157 -10.25 5.08 -12.97
N GLN A 158 -9.74 3.91 -12.63
CA GLN A 158 -8.31 3.64 -12.74
C GLN A 158 -8.06 2.15 -12.97
N GLU A 159 -6.98 1.85 -13.69
CA GLU A 159 -6.51 0.49 -13.93
C GLU A 159 -4.98 0.44 -13.77
N ILE A 160 -4.49 -0.52 -12.97
CA ILE A 160 -3.06 -0.68 -12.67
C ILE A 160 -2.68 -2.16 -12.75
N PHE A 161 -1.57 -2.45 -13.41
CA PHE A 161 -0.95 -3.78 -13.39
C PHE A 161 0.14 -3.84 -12.32
N GLY A 162 0.10 -4.89 -11.49
CA GLY A 162 1.13 -5.13 -10.48
C GLY A 162 0.76 -6.22 -9.49
N ASP A 163 1.58 -6.35 -8.45
CA ASP A 163 1.38 -7.32 -7.38
C ASP A 163 0.10 -7.05 -6.58
N VAL A 164 -0.71 -8.09 -6.44
CA VAL A 164 -1.83 -8.17 -5.50
C VAL A 164 -1.53 -9.23 -4.46
N LEU A 165 -1.65 -8.89 -3.19
CA LEU A 165 -1.53 -9.78 -2.04
C LEU A 165 -2.87 -9.88 -1.34
N PHE A 166 -3.44 -11.07 -1.26
CA PHE A 166 -4.64 -11.34 -0.48
C PHE A 166 -4.28 -11.48 1.01
N THR A 167 -4.99 -10.74 1.85
CA THR A 167 -4.82 -10.72 3.31
C THR A 167 -6.05 -11.28 4.01
N SER A 168 -6.01 -11.46 5.32
CA SER A 168 -7.17 -11.91 6.10
C SER A 168 -8.33 -10.89 6.10
N TYR A 169 -8.04 -9.61 5.82
CA TYR A 169 -9.02 -8.52 5.84
C TYR A 169 -9.42 -8.00 4.45
N GLY A 170 -8.73 -8.42 3.40
CA GLY A 170 -8.96 -7.91 2.05
C GLY A 170 -7.75 -8.05 1.15
N VAL A 171 -7.31 -6.96 0.55
CA VAL A 171 -6.23 -6.96 -0.44
C VAL A 171 -5.17 -5.90 -0.16
N SER A 172 -3.93 -6.19 -0.55
CA SER A 172 -2.76 -5.34 -0.47
C SER A 172 -1.84 -5.61 -1.68
N GLY A 173 -0.60 -5.19 -1.64
CA GLY A 173 0.34 -5.31 -2.76
C GLY A 173 0.42 -4.01 -3.56
N PHE A 174 1.47 -3.87 -4.38
CA PHE A 174 1.77 -2.59 -5.02
C PHE A 174 0.62 -2.03 -5.85
N ALA A 175 -0.07 -2.84 -6.65
CA ALA A 175 -1.20 -2.38 -7.45
C ALA A 175 -2.35 -1.85 -6.57
N ILE A 176 -2.59 -2.47 -5.41
CA ILE A 176 -3.62 -2.03 -4.47
C ILE A 176 -3.20 -0.75 -3.74
N LEU A 177 -1.94 -0.66 -3.32
CA LEU A 177 -1.40 0.52 -2.66
C LEU A 177 -1.50 1.75 -3.59
N ASP A 178 -1.17 1.58 -4.87
CA ASP A 178 -1.18 2.67 -5.85
C ASP A 178 -2.59 3.20 -6.15
N ILE A 179 -3.64 2.35 -6.11
CA ILE A 179 -5.03 2.79 -6.30
C ILE A 179 -5.71 3.22 -5.00
N SER A 180 -5.10 2.93 -3.84
CA SER A 180 -5.75 3.10 -2.54
C SER A 180 -6.09 4.55 -2.23
N GLN A 181 -5.30 5.53 -2.67
CA GLN A 181 -5.60 6.94 -2.48
C GLN A 181 -6.94 7.31 -3.09
N LEU A 182 -7.16 6.95 -4.35
CA LEU A 182 -8.41 7.26 -5.06
C LEU A 182 -9.59 6.49 -4.46
N ALA A 183 -9.37 5.23 -4.06
CA ALA A 183 -10.37 4.42 -3.39
C ALA A 183 -10.80 5.05 -2.06
N VAL A 184 -9.84 5.48 -1.22
CA VAL A 184 -10.12 6.11 0.09
C VAL A 184 -10.86 7.44 -0.10
N LEU A 185 -10.44 8.31 -1.01
CA LEU A 185 -11.11 9.59 -1.27
C LEU A 185 -12.57 9.40 -1.66
N ASN A 186 -12.88 8.41 -2.49
CA ASN A 186 -14.25 8.13 -2.89
C ASN A 186 -15.06 7.48 -1.76
N LEU A 187 -14.45 6.58 -0.98
CA LEU A 187 -15.11 5.98 0.21
C LEU A 187 -15.43 7.04 1.27
N THR A 188 -14.54 8.00 1.53
CA THR A 188 -14.81 9.09 2.47
C THR A 188 -15.91 10.05 1.99
N SER A 189 -16.17 10.06 0.68
CA SER A 189 -17.28 10.77 0.05
C SER A 189 -18.53 9.90 -0.09
N TYR A 190 -18.60 8.75 0.60
CA TYR A 190 -19.72 7.81 0.58
C TYR A 190 -20.10 7.29 -0.80
N GLN A 191 -19.14 7.15 -1.71
CA GLN A 191 -19.34 6.58 -3.03
C GLN A 191 -19.29 5.04 -2.98
N ASP A 192 -19.98 4.35 -3.92
CA ASP A 192 -19.83 2.90 -4.12
C ASP A 192 -18.50 2.60 -4.79
N VAL A 193 -17.56 1.99 -4.05
CA VAL A 193 -16.22 1.69 -4.54
C VAL A 193 -16.04 0.18 -4.66
N LYS A 194 -15.66 -0.28 -5.85
CA LYS A 194 -15.40 -1.69 -6.13
C LYS A 194 -14.04 -1.89 -6.80
N ILE A 195 -13.43 -3.04 -6.54
CA ILE A 195 -12.18 -3.47 -7.17
C ILE A 195 -12.45 -4.72 -8.00
N GLY A 196 -12.08 -4.66 -9.28
CA GLY A 196 -11.95 -5.83 -10.15
C GLY A 196 -10.49 -6.31 -10.17
N ILE A 197 -10.27 -7.62 -10.10
CA ILE A 197 -8.95 -8.23 -10.18
C ILE A 197 -8.97 -9.24 -11.32
N ASN A 198 -8.20 -8.96 -12.37
CA ASN A 198 -8.02 -9.86 -13.51
C ASN A 198 -6.68 -10.60 -13.36
N PHE A 199 -6.76 -11.92 -13.16
CA PHE A 199 -5.61 -12.79 -12.97
C PHE A 199 -4.84 -13.11 -14.26
N PHE A 200 -5.46 -12.90 -15.44
CA PHE A 200 -4.91 -13.23 -16.76
C PHE A 200 -5.05 -12.05 -17.74
N PRO A 201 -4.47 -10.89 -17.46
CA PRO A 201 -4.69 -9.68 -18.28
C PRO A 201 -4.19 -9.79 -19.73
N LYS A 202 -3.34 -10.78 -20.02
CA LYS A 202 -2.77 -11.02 -21.35
C LYS A 202 -3.57 -12.05 -22.17
N ILE A 203 -4.59 -12.67 -21.58
CA ILE A 203 -5.41 -13.70 -22.24
C ILE A 203 -6.85 -13.20 -22.29
N ASN A 204 -7.43 -13.16 -23.47
CA ASN A 204 -8.83 -12.80 -23.55
C ASN A 204 -9.71 -13.91 -22.95
N ARG A 205 -10.90 -13.53 -22.51
CA ARG A 205 -11.82 -14.38 -21.75
C ARG A 205 -12.27 -15.63 -22.54
N ASN A 206 -12.45 -15.52 -23.85
CA ASN A 206 -12.86 -16.65 -24.68
C ASN A 206 -11.71 -17.64 -24.86
N ASP A 207 -10.50 -17.15 -25.13
CA ASP A 207 -9.30 -18.00 -25.25
C ASP A 207 -9.00 -18.72 -23.93
N LEU A 208 -9.21 -18.06 -22.79
CA LEU A 208 -9.06 -18.68 -21.48
C LEU A 208 -10.12 -19.79 -21.28
N ALA A 209 -11.36 -19.55 -21.68
CA ALA A 209 -12.41 -20.57 -21.63
C ALA A 209 -12.06 -21.78 -22.50
N ASP A 210 -11.57 -21.55 -23.71
CA ASP A 210 -11.17 -22.62 -24.65
C ASP A 210 -9.99 -23.44 -24.10
N GLN A 211 -9.00 -22.78 -23.49
CA GLN A 211 -7.89 -23.44 -22.81
C GLN A 211 -8.36 -24.29 -21.63
N ILE A 212 -9.24 -23.79 -20.78
CA ILE A 212 -9.84 -24.54 -19.66
C ILE A 212 -10.61 -25.75 -20.19
N GLN A 213 -11.40 -25.56 -21.24
CA GLN A 213 -12.14 -26.65 -21.88
C GLN A 213 -11.22 -27.75 -22.43
N ALA A 214 -10.11 -27.36 -23.09
CA ALA A 214 -9.13 -28.30 -23.61
C ALA A 214 -8.48 -29.11 -22.47
N LEU A 215 -8.10 -28.45 -21.36
CA LEU A 215 -7.55 -29.13 -20.18
C LEU A 215 -8.53 -30.13 -19.58
N PHE A 216 -9.80 -29.76 -19.44
CA PHE A 216 -10.83 -30.64 -18.91
C PHE A 216 -11.09 -31.86 -19.80
N LYS A 217 -10.99 -31.71 -21.14
CA LYS A 217 -11.08 -32.82 -22.09
C LYS A 217 -9.87 -33.76 -22.01
N THR A 218 -8.70 -33.27 -21.70
CA THR A 218 -7.47 -34.07 -21.61
C THR A 218 -7.49 -35.02 -20.41
N VAL A 219 -8.08 -34.58 -19.27
CA VAL A 219 -8.13 -35.38 -18.04
C VAL A 219 -9.56 -35.45 -17.44
N PRO A 220 -10.52 -36.01 -18.19
CA PRO A 220 -11.96 -35.90 -17.91
C PRO A 220 -12.41 -36.51 -16.59
N ASN A 221 -11.67 -37.47 -16.07
CA ASN A 221 -12.00 -38.19 -14.83
C ASN A 221 -11.45 -37.54 -13.55
N GLN A 222 -10.57 -36.55 -13.69
CA GLN A 222 -10.03 -35.79 -12.57
C GLN A 222 -11.04 -34.75 -12.05
N LYS A 223 -10.91 -34.36 -10.79
CA LYS A 223 -11.73 -33.28 -10.24
C LYS A 223 -11.36 -31.96 -10.93
N ALA A 224 -12.35 -31.16 -11.24
CA ALA A 224 -12.14 -29.83 -11.87
C ALA A 224 -11.26 -28.93 -11.00
N VAL A 225 -11.41 -28.98 -9.68
CA VAL A 225 -10.58 -28.20 -8.74
C VAL A 225 -9.11 -28.53 -8.88
N ASP A 226 -8.75 -29.81 -8.99
CA ASP A 226 -7.35 -30.25 -9.09
C ASP A 226 -6.71 -29.80 -10.40
N ILE A 227 -7.45 -29.87 -11.51
CA ILE A 227 -6.98 -29.40 -12.83
C ILE A 227 -6.76 -27.88 -12.82
N LEU A 228 -7.66 -27.12 -12.20
CA LEU A 228 -7.54 -25.67 -12.10
C LEU A 228 -6.29 -25.25 -11.33
N THR A 229 -5.75 -26.06 -10.41
CA THR A 229 -4.48 -25.75 -9.74
C THR A 229 -3.28 -25.70 -10.69
N GLY A 230 -3.39 -26.26 -11.89
CA GLY A 230 -2.38 -26.14 -12.95
C GLY A 230 -2.33 -24.76 -13.61
N ILE A 231 -3.35 -23.92 -13.40
CA ILE A 231 -3.43 -22.58 -13.99
C ILE A 231 -3.55 -21.47 -12.96
N ILE A 232 -4.02 -21.78 -11.74
CA ILE A 232 -4.20 -20.81 -10.66
C ILE A 232 -3.82 -21.44 -9.32
N SER A 233 -3.56 -20.62 -8.30
CA SER A 233 -3.19 -21.10 -6.96
C SER A 233 -4.21 -22.10 -6.39
N ASN A 234 -3.71 -23.11 -5.65
CA ASN A 234 -4.50 -24.11 -4.94
C ASN A 234 -5.49 -23.50 -3.92
N LYS A 235 -5.26 -22.27 -3.48
CA LYS A 235 -6.20 -21.54 -2.62
C LYS A 235 -7.30 -20.86 -3.42
N ILE A 236 -7.03 -20.44 -4.66
CA ILE A 236 -8.01 -19.75 -5.50
C ILE A 236 -8.96 -20.76 -6.16
N ALA A 237 -8.46 -21.89 -6.63
CA ALA A 237 -9.25 -22.87 -7.37
C ALA A 237 -10.54 -23.31 -6.63
N PRO A 238 -10.52 -23.68 -5.34
CA PRO A 238 -11.75 -24.01 -4.59
C PRO A 238 -12.71 -22.82 -4.47
N VAL A 239 -12.18 -21.63 -4.19
CA VAL A 239 -12.98 -20.39 -4.06
C VAL A 239 -13.66 -20.05 -5.40
N LEU A 240 -12.94 -20.21 -6.51
CA LEU A 240 -13.45 -19.99 -7.85
C LEU A 240 -14.66 -20.91 -8.15
N LEU A 241 -14.55 -22.19 -7.82
CA LEU A 241 -15.67 -23.13 -7.97
C LEU A 241 -16.85 -22.78 -7.05
N ASP A 242 -16.59 -22.41 -5.79
CA ASP A 242 -17.63 -21.94 -4.86
C ASP A 242 -18.40 -20.74 -5.45
N ILE A 243 -17.70 -19.74 -5.97
CA ILE A 243 -18.31 -18.56 -6.64
C ILE A 243 -19.16 -18.99 -7.84
N CYS A 244 -18.66 -19.94 -8.64
CA CYS A 244 -19.36 -20.47 -9.79
C CYS A 244 -20.50 -21.45 -9.43
N LYS A 245 -20.70 -21.73 -8.12
CA LYS A 245 -21.67 -22.72 -7.61
C LYS A 245 -21.47 -24.12 -8.20
N ILE A 246 -20.19 -24.54 -8.27
CA ILE A 246 -19.78 -25.86 -8.74
C ILE A 246 -19.20 -26.61 -7.55
N ASP A 247 -19.68 -27.84 -7.30
CA ASP A 247 -19.14 -28.70 -6.25
C ASP A 247 -17.67 -29.05 -6.52
N GLN A 248 -16.83 -28.98 -5.49
CA GLN A 248 -15.39 -29.22 -5.63
C GLN A 248 -15.04 -30.67 -5.98
N ASN A 249 -15.97 -31.62 -5.78
CA ASN A 249 -15.82 -33.01 -6.20
C ASN A 249 -16.23 -33.27 -7.64
N THR A 250 -16.80 -32.28 -8.33
CA THR A 250 -17.25 -32.40 -9.73
C THR A 250 -16.08 -32.76 -10.64
N LYS A 251 -16.24 -33.81 -11.45
CA LYS A 251 -15.26 -34.20 -12.44
C LYS A 251 -15.24 -33.22 -13.61
N ALA A 252 -14.10 -33.11 -14.28
CA ALA A 252 -13.94 -32.24 -15.45
C ALA A 252 -14.93 -32.55 -16.56
N SER A 253 -15.24 -33.85 -16.78
CA SER A 253 -16.23 -34.31 -17.77
C SER A 253 -17.67 -33.88 -17.47
N GLU A 254 -17.98 -33.51 -16.23
CA GLU A 254 -19.31 -33.10 -15.79
C GLU A 254 -19.51 -31.59 -15.91
N ILE A 255 -18.43 -30.83 -16.14
CA ILE A 255 -18.49 -29.37 -16.28
C ILE A 255 -18.97 -29.00 -17.69
N ASN A 256 -20.08 -28.34 -17.78
CA ASN A 256 -20.65 -27.91 -19.06
C ASN A 256 -20.06 -26.58 -19.57
N ALA A 257 -20.30 -26.23 -20.82
CA ALA A 257 -19.76 -25.03 -21.45
C ALA A 257 -20.16 -23.73 -20.76
N LYS A 258 -21.36 -23.66 -20.16
CA LYS A 258 -21.82 -22.50 -19.41
C LYS A 258 -20.98 -22.30 -18.14
N GLN A 259 -20.68 -23.39 -17.43
CA GLN A 259 -19.83 -23.39 -16.25
C GLN A 259 -18.40 -23.01 -16.59
N ILE A 260 -17.83 -23.51 -17.70
CA ILE A 260 -16.49 -23.11 -18.18
C ILE A 260 -16.42 -21.60 -18.44
N LYS A 261 -17.44 -21.03 -19.11
CA LYS A 261 -17.54 -19.58 -19.31
C LYS A 261 -17.66 -18.82 -17.99
N ALA A 262 -18.40 -19.35 -17.00
CA ALA A 262 -18.48 -18.75 -15.68
C ALA A 262 -17.13 -18.75 -14.98
N ILE A 263 -16.38 -19.86 -15.04
CA ILE A 263 -15.03 -19.97 -14.49
C ILE A 263 -14.09 -18.93 -15.14
N SER A 264 -14.05 -18.85 -16.47
CA SER A 264 -13.19 -17.89 -17.17
C SER A 264 -13.60 -16.43 -16.92
N TYR A 265 -14.88 -16.19 -16.61
CA TYR A 265 -15.37 -14.85 -16.27
C TYR A 265 -14.89 -14.36 -14.89
N GLN A 266 -14.68 -15.27 -13.96
CA GLN A 266 -14.25 -14.96 -12.59
C GLN A 266 -12.72 -14.91 -12.46
N LEU A 267 -11.98 -15.16 -13.52
CA LEU A 267 -10.52 -15.11 -13.60
C LEU A 267 -10.03 -13.87 -14.31
#